data_c4cd1e923620a45440d10c514feedd84
#
_entry.id   c4cd1e923620a45440d10c514feedd84
#
_cell.length_a   1.000
_cell.length_b   1.000
_cell.length_c   1.000
_cell.angle_alpha   90.00
_cell.angle_beta   90.00
_cell.angle_gamma   90.00
#
_symmetry.space_group_name_H-M   'P 1'
#
loop_
_entity.id
_entity.type
_entity.pdbx_description
1 polymer ?
#
loop_
_entity_poly.entity_id
_entity_poly.type
_entity_poly.pdbx_seq_one_letter_code
_entity_poly.pdbx_strand_id
1 'polypeptide(L)'
;MNWEQLLSLKRFGDTQKRERKDQDETRLGFEVDYDRIIFSSEFRSLQDKTQVVPLSNEDFVHTRLTHSLEVSVVGRSLGRKVGLKILEKYPDLRDIHSYQPNDFGAIVASASLAHDIGNPPFGHSGEKSIGQFFISGKGKDFSRNLTKKQYQDLCDFEGNANGFKILTQSRIGREGWCIEKQTCCWTVYSNYDR
;
A
#
# COMPACT_ATOMS: atom_id res chain seq x y z
N MET A 1 -15.52 -17.35 -2.54
CA MET A 1 -14.26 -16.58 -2.55
C MET A 1 -13.19 -17.49 -3.13
N ASN A 2 -12.45 -17.04 -4.12
CA ASN A 2 -11.38 -17.83 -4.75
C ASN A 2 -10.04 -17.44 -4.11
N TRP A 3 -9.59 -18.25 -3.14
CA TRP A 3 -8.36 -18.00 -2.39
C TRP A 3 -7.10 -18.13 -3.25
N GLU A 4 -7.07 -19.01 -4.23
CA GLU A 4 -5.93 -19.16 -5.14
C GLU A 4 -5.68 -17.88 -5.95
N GLN A 5 -6.76 -17.23 -6.39
CA GLN A 5 -6.68 -15.96 -7.08
C GLN A 5 -6.22 -14.83 -6.15
N LEU A 6 -6.74 -14.78 -4.92
CA LEU A 6 -6.42 -13.74 -3.93
C LEU A 6 -4.98 -13.85 -3.42
N LEU A 7 -4.47 -15.08 -3.26
CA LEU A 7 -3.11 -15.36 -2.82
C LEU A 7 -2.11 -15.45 -3.98
N SER A 8 -2.52 -15.06 -5.18
CA SER A 8 -1.65 -15.09 -6.35
C SER A 8 -0.43 -14.20 -6.14
N LEU A 9 0.75 -14.75 -6.42
CA LEU A 9 2.03 -14.01 -6.41
C LEU A 9 2.27 -13.22 -7.70
N LYS A 10 1.29 -13.24 -8.62
CA LYS A 10 1.33 -12.47 -9.86
C LYS A 10 1.27 -10.98 -9.54
N ARG A 11 2.22 -10.23 -10.05
CA ARG A 11 2.30 -8.78 -9.93
C ARG A 11 1.74 -8.10 -11.17
N PHE A 12 1.39 -6.83 -11.04
CA PHE A 12 0.95 -6.02 -12.17
C PHE A 12 2.05 -6.01 -13.26
N GLY A 13 1.68 -6.37 -14.49
CA GLY A 13 2.62 -6.48 -15.62
C GLY A 13 3.36 -7.82 -15.73
N ASP A 14 3.18 -8.77 -14.82
CA ASP A 14 3.75 -10.11 -14.97
C ASP A 14 3.02 -10.88 -16.09
N THR A 15 3.80 -11.45 -16.99
CA THR A 15 3.29 -12.33 -18.08
C THR A 15 3.22 -13.79 -17.65
N GLN A 16 4.00 -14.19 -16.66
CA GLN A 16 4.08 -15.57 -16.15
C GLN A 16 3.47 -15.69 -14.75
N LYS A 17 2.89 -16.86 -14.47
CA LYS A 17 2.42 -17.23 -13.13
C LYS A 17 3.64 -17.52 -12.26
N ARG A 18 3.68 -16.95 -11.05
CA ARG A 18 4.66 -17.28 -10.02
C ARG A 18 4.00 -18.19 -9.01
N GLU A 19 4.66 -19.29 -8.70
CA GLU A 19 4.20 -20.22 -7.68
C GLU A 19 5.06 -20.08 -6.42
N ARG A 20 4.45 -20.31 -5.25
CA ARG A 20 5.14 -20.16 -3.96
C ARG A 20 6.30 -21.15 -3.83
N LYS A 21 6.15 -22.38 -4.30
CA LYS A 21 7.19 -23.42 -4.26
C LYS A 21 8.46 -23.08 -5.05
N ASP A 22 8.37 -22.16 -6.01
CA ASP A 22 9.48 -21.75 -6.86
C ASP A 22 10.23 -20.52 -6.29
N GLN A 23 9.86 -20.07 -5.07
CA GLN A 23 10.48 -18.92 -4.42
C GLN A 23 11.63 -19.35 -3.51
N ASP A 24 12.56 -18.43 -3.30
CA ASP A 24 13.58 -18.53 -2.28
C ASP A 24 12.91 -18.63 -0.90
N GLU A 25 13.19 -19.70 -0.16
CA GLU A 25 12.66 -19.93 1.18
C GLU A 25 13.07 -18.84 2.18
N THR A 26 14.18 -18.19 1.94
CA THR A 26 14.71 -17.13 2.80
C THR A 26 14.04 -15.78 2.54
N ARG A 27 13.35 -15.62 1.39
CA ARG A 27 12.75 -14.35 0.98
C ARG A 27 11.51 -14.55 0.13
N LEU A 28 10.40 -14.81 0.77
CA LEU A 28 9.11 -15.05 0.12
C LEU A 28 8.53 -13.77 -0.52
N GLY A 29 7.75 -13.93 -1.59
CA GLY A 29 7.27 -12.81 -2.39
C GLY A 29 6.46 -11.76 -1.63
N PHE A 30 5.67 -12.15 -0.63
CA PHE A 30 4.92 -11.21 0.20
C PHE A 30 5.83 -10.43 1.17
N GLU A 31 6.93 -11.04 1.64
CA GLU A 31 7.93 -10.36 2.46
C GLU A 31 8.75 -9.38 1.64
N VAL A 32 9.03 -9.72 0.38
CA VAL A 32 9.68 -8.80 -0.58
C VAL A 32 8.85 -7.53 -0.76
N ASP A 33 7.52 -7.62 -0.77
CA ASP A 33 6.65 -6.46 -0.89
C ASP A 33 6.74 -5.57 0.36
N TYR A 34 6.80 -6.17 1.54
CA TYR A 34 7.04 -5.47 2.80
C TYR A 34 8.36 -4.69 2.78
N ASP A 35 9.46 -5.36 2.39
CA ASP A 35 10.78 -4.76 2.29
C ASP A 35 10.79 -3.56 1.33
N ARG A 36 10.19 -3.71 0.16
CA ARG A 36 10.14 -2.67 -0.85
C ARG A 36 9.40 -1.42 -0.39
N ILE A 37 8.31 -1.59 0.36
CA ILE A 37 7.58 -0.45 0.95
C ILE A 37 8.50 0.29 1.91
N ILE A 38 9.16 -0.40 2.85
CA ILE A 38 10.07 0.22 3.82
C ILE A 38 11.20 0.99 3.14
N PHE A 39 11.76 0.44 2.06
CA PHE A 39 12.87 1.08 1.34
C PHE A 39 12.42 2.20 0.40
N SER A 40 11.12 2.40 0.20
CA SER A 40 10.62 3.46 -0.67
C SER A 40 10.81 4.86 -0.06
N SER A 41 11.09 5.85 -0.90
CA SER A 41 11.17 7.25 -0.49
C SER A 41 9.84 7.77 0.04
N GLU A 42 8.75 7.29 -0.53
CA GLU A 42 7.39 7.66 -0.19
C GLU A 42 7.02 7.21 1.23
N PHE A 43 7.38 5.99 1.61
CA PHE A 43 7.18 5.50 2.97
C PHE A 43 8.03 6.30 3.97
N ARG A 44 9.30 6.54 3.64
CA ARG A 44 10.20 7.33 4.50
C ARG A 44 9.71 8.75 4.72
N SER A 45 9.08 9.37 3.71
CA SER A 45 8.52 10.72 3.82
C SER A 45 7.34 10.82 4.80
N LEU A 46 6.78 9.70 5.24
CA LEU A 46 5.77 9.67 6.32
C LEU A 46 6.31 10.11 7.67
N GLN A 47 7.63 10.11 7.86
CA GLN A 47 8.27 10.59 9.08
C GLN A 47 7.98 12.07 9.32
N ASP A 48 7.91 12.88 8.27
CA ASP A 48 7.69 14.32 8.34
C ASP A 48 6.19 14.69 8.34
N LYS A 49 5.31 13.69 8.40
CA LYS A 49 3.86 13.88 8.42
C LYS A 49 3.30 13.41 9.76
N THR A 50 2.67 14.32 10.51
CA THR A 50 1.96 13.99 11.74
C THR A 50 0.57 13.42 11.45
N GLN A 51 0.05 12.57 12.34
CA GLN A 51 -1.32 12.06 12.25
C GLN A 51 -2.35 13.18 12.41
N VAL A 52 -2.07 14.07 13.35
CA VAL A 52 -2.91 15.25 13.69
C VAL A 52 -1.97 16.44 13.89
N VAL A 53 -2.49 17.65 13.88
CA VAL A 53 -1.71 18.84 14.22
C VAL A 53 -1.23 18.68 15.67
N PRO A 54 0.09 18.68 15.94
CA PRO A 54 0.60 18.57 17.31
C PRO A 54 0.26 19.83 18.07
N LEU A 55 -0.57 19.70 19.10
CA LEU A 55 -0.97 20.80 19.98
C LEU A 55 -0.11 20.87 21.26
N SER A 56 0.75 19.87 21.49
CA SER A 56 1.62 19.78 22.65
C SER A 56 3.07 20.15 22.32
N ASN A 57 3.77 20.73 23.30
CA ASN A 57 5.22 20.97 23.24
C ASN A 57 6.01 19.71 23.65
N GLU A 58 5.40 18.54 23.62
CA GLU A 58 6.06 17.29 23.98
C GLU A 58 6.87 16.77 22.80
N ASP A 59 8.05 16.22 23.08
CA ASP A 59 8.98 15.66 22.08
C ASP A 59 8.43 14.40 21.41
N PHE A 60 7.41 13.76 21.99
CA PHE A 60 6.80 12.54 21.47
C PHE A 60 5.62 12.85 20.54
N VAL A 61 5.93 13.17 19.28
CA VAL A 61 4.94 13.36 18.24
C VAL A 61 4.76 12.07 17.45
N HIS A 62 3.53 11.55 17.42
CA HIS A 62 3.18 10.39 16.62
C HIS A 62 3.17 10.76 15.13
N THR A 63 4.11 10.20 14.37
CA THR A 63 4.19 10.42 12.92
C THR A 63 3.40 9.34 12.18
N ARG A 64 3.05 9.60 10.92
CA ARG A 64 2.41 8.58 10.06
C ARG A 64 3.32 7.37 9.86
N LEU A 65 4.63 7.54 9.89
CA LEU A 65 5.59 6.45 9.78
C LEU A 65 5.51 5.52 11.00
N THR A 66 5.58 6.06 12.21
CA THR A 66 5.49 5.25 13.45
C THR A 66 4.14 4.56 13.55
N HIS A 67 3.05 5.25 13.23
CA HIS A 67 1.71 4.67 13.16
C HIS A 67 1.64 3.49 12.18
N SER A 68 2.12 3.65 10.94
CA SER A 68 2.10 2.58 9.94
C SER A 68 2.90 1.36 10.39
N LEU A 69 4.02 1.54 11.09
CA LEU A 69 4.81 0.45 11.68
C LEU A 69 4.02 -0.28 12.77
N GLU A 70 3.39 0.44 13.69
CA GLU A 70 2.58 -0.14 14.77
C GLU A 70 1.39 -0.93 14.21
N VAL A 71 0.64 -0.34 13.27
CA VAL A 71 -0.47 -1.02 12.59
C VAL A 71 0.02 -2.30 11.88
N SER A 72 1.21 -2.25 11.26
CA SER A 72 1.82 -3.39 10.59
C SER A 72 2.14 -4.55 11.55
N VAL A 73 2.64 -4.26 12.75
CA VAL A 73 2.92 -5.28 13.78
C VAL A 73 1.64 -5.98 14.23
N VAL A 74 0.60 -5.21 14.53
CA VAL A 74 -0.72 -5.74 14.90
C VAL A 74 -1.34 -6.52 13.74
N GLY A 75 -1.31 -5.94 12.53
CA GLY A 75 -1.82 -6.54 11.31
C GLY A 75 -1.17 -7.88 11.00
N ARG A 76 0.15 -7.99 11.16
CA ARG A 76 0.89 -9.26 11.01
C ARG A 76 0.34 -10.34 11.93
N SER A 77 0.13 -10.02 13.18
CA SER A 77 -0.36 -10.97 14.18
C SER A 77 -1.79 -11.42 13.88
N LEU A 78 -2.66 -10.50 13.49
CA LEU A 78 -4.04 -10.79 13.09
C LEU A 78 -4.07 -11.61 11.79
N GLY A 79 -3.26 -11.24 10.81
CA GLY A 79 -3.13 -11.97 9.54
C GLY A 79 -2.74 -13.42 9.74
N ARG A 80 -1.74 -13.71 10.59
CA ARG A 80 -1.36 -15.08 10.95
C ARG A 80 -2.49 -15.85 11.60
N LYS A 81 -3.21 -15.23 12.54
CA LYS A 81 -4.34 -15.86 13.25
C LYS A 81 -5.49 -16.21 12.29
N VAL A 82 -5.80 -15.32 11.37
CA VAL A 82 -6.81 -15.55 10.32
C VAL A 82 -6.32 -16.59 9.32
N GLY A 83 -5.05 -16.53 8.93
CA GLY A 83 -4.43 -17.49 8.02
C GLY A 83 -4.51 -18.92 8.51
N LEU A 84 -4.28 -19.17 9.81
CA LEU A 84 -4.48 -20.49 10.41
C LEU A 84 -5.89 -21.02 10.16
N LYS A 85 -6.93 -20.20 10.41
CA LYS A 85 -8.32 -20.60 10.21
C LYS A 85 -8.69 -20.80 8.73
N ILE A 86 -8.08 -20.01 7.83
CA ILE A 86 -8.29 -20.18 6.39
C ILE A 86 -7.68 -21.49 5.92
N LEU A 87 -6.45 -21.81 6.34
CA LEU A 87 -5.77 -23.06 5.99
C LEU A 87 -6.44 -24.30 6.58
N GLU A 88 -7.04 -24.19 7.76
CA GLU A 88 -7.90 -25.26 8.33
C GLU A 88 -9.14 -25.49 7.47
N LYS A 89 -9.78 -24.43 6.99
CA LYS A 89 -11.01 -24.50 6.17
C LYS A 89 -10.75 -24.91 4.73
N TYR A 90 -9.57 -24.58 4.19
CA TYR A 90 -9.16 -24.84 2.81
C TYR A 90 -7.77 -25.51 2.80
N PRO A 91 -7.69 -26.82 3.10
CA PRO A 91 -6.40 -27.53 3.24
C PRO A 91 -5.55 -27.52 1.97
N ASP A 92 -6.18 -27.50 0.79
CA ASP A 92 -5.51 -27.47 -0.51
C ASP A 92 -4.53 -26.29 -0.65
N LEU A 93 -4.84 -25.17 -0.01
CA LEU A 93 -3.93 -24.02 0.01
C LEU A 93 -2.58 -24.36 0.63
N ARG A 94 -2.57 -25.19 1.66
CA ARG A 94 -1.34 -25.67 2.30
C ARG A 94 -0.74 -26.86 1.55
N ASP A 95 -1.57 -27.86 1.25
CA ASP A 95 -1.10 -29.16 0.79
C ASP A 95 -0.69 -29.16 -0.69
N ILE A 96 -1.34 -28.34 -1.52
CA ILE A 96 -1.05 -28.20 -2.95
C ILE A 96 -0.18 -26.96 -3.23
N HIS A 97 -0.53 -25.82 -2.62
CA HIS A 97 0.07 -24.53 -2.92
C HIS A 97 1.13 -24.09 -1.90
N SER A 98 1.35 -24.86 -0.83
CA SER A 98 2.38 -24.64 0.20
C SER A 98 2.24 -23.32 0.97
N TYR A 99 1.05 -22.68 1.00
CA TYR A 99 0.84 -21.47 1.79
C TYR A 99 0.93 -21.76 3.29
N GLN A 100 1.52 -20.81 4.00
CA GLN A 100 1.75 -20.85 5.44
C GLN A 100 1.04 -19.69 6.15
N PRO A 101 0.74 -19.80 7.45
CA PRO A 101 0.15 -18.68 8.21
C PRO A 101 0.96 -17.38 8.13
N ASN A 102 2.29 -17.50 7.97
CA ASN A 102 3.18 -16.36 7.82
C ASN A 102 2.94 -15.56 6.54
N ASP A 103 2.52 -16.21 5.44
CA ASP A 103 2.18 -15.53 4.19
C ASP A 103 1.01 -14.54 4.41
N PHE A 104 -0.02 -14.96 5.12
CA PHE A 104 -1.14 -14.09 5.48
C PHE A 104 -0.71 -12.94 6.40
N GLY A 105 0.20 -13.22 7.32
CA GLY A 105 0.80 -12.19 8.17
C GLY A 105 1.58 -11.16 7.36
N ALA A 106 2.39 -11.59 6.39
CA ALA A 106 3.18 -10.71 5.53
C ALA A 106 2.28 -9.85 4.62
N ILE A 107 1.22 -10.43 4.04
CA ILE A 107 0.23 -9.70 3.24
C ILE A 107 -0.39 -8.56 4.03
N VAL A 108 -0.94 -8.87 5.23
CA VAL A 108 -1.60 -7.85 6.06
C VAL A 108 -0.60 -6.81 6.56
N ALA A 109 0.62 -7.23 6.94
CA ALA A 109 1.66 -6.31 7.38
C ALA A 109 2.06 -5.32 6.27
N SER A 110 2.25 -5.81 5.05
CA SER A 110 2.59 -4.96 3.88
C SER A 110 1.47 -3.98 3.55
N ALA A 111 0.21 -4.43 3.55
CA ALA A 111 -0.94 -3.57 3.35
C ALA A 111 -1.04 -2.49 4.43
N SER A 112 -0.77 -2.86 5.69
CA SER A 112 -0.75 -1.93 6.82
C SER A 112 0.36 -0.88 6.71
N LEU A 113 1.55 -1.25 6.22
CA LEU A 113 2.60 -0.25 5.94
C LEU A 113 2.18 0.75 4.86
N ALA A 114 1.47 0.26 3.85
CA ALA A 114 1.14 1.05 2.66
C ALA A 114 -0.08 1.96 2.84
N HIS A 115 -0.92 1.74 3.86
CA HIS A 115 -2.24 2.37 3.95
C HIS A 115 -2.19 3.90 3.97
N ASP A 116 -1.16 4.49 4.58
CA ASP A 116 -1.01 5.94 4.72
C ASP A 116 -0.06 6.59 3.69
N ILE A 117 0.55 5.79 2.78
CA ILE A 117 1.65 6.23 1.92
C ILE A 117 1.28 7.40 0.98
N GLY A 118 0.01 7.51 0.61
CA GLY A 118 -0.51 8.54 -0.28
C GLY A 118 -1.06 9.78 0.42
N ASN A 119 -1.19 9.74 1.74
CA ASN A 119 -1.80 10.82 2.50
C ASN A 119 -0.93 12.08 2.52
N PRO A 120 -1.53 13.27 2.30
CA PRO A 120 -0.83 14.53 2.43
C PRO A 120 -0.60 14.90 3.91
N PRO A 121 0.24 15.90 4.21
CA PRO A 121 0.27 16.50 5.53
C PRO A 121 -1.14 16.95 5.96
N PHE A 122 -1.45 16.83 7.25
CA PHE A 122 -2.74 17.20 7.86
C PHE A 122 -3.96 16.38 7.39
N GLY A 123 -3.76 15.20 6.76
CA GLY A 123 -4.81 14.26 6.36
C GLY A 123 -5.92 14.91 5.52
N HIS A 124 -7.18 14.68 5.88
CA HIS A 124 -8.34 15.22 5.13
C HIS A 124 -8.39 16.74 5.01
N SER A 125 -7.82 17.47 5.99
CA SER A 125 -7.70 18.93 5.88
C SER A 125 -6.70 19.32 4.79
N GLY A 126 -5.61 18.56 4.67
CA GLY A 126 -4.64 18.70 3.60
C GLY A 126 -5.23 18.38 2.22
N GLU A 127 -5.99 17.30 2.11
CA GLU A 127 -6.71 16.92 0.87
C GLU A 127 -7.63 18.05 0.40
N LYS A 128 -8.49 18.54 1.30
CA LYS A 128 -9.37 19.67 1.02
C LYS A 128 -8.62 20.93 0.59
N SER A 129 -7.51 21.22 1.25
CA SER A 129 -6.68 22.40 0.93
C SER A 129 -6.03 22.28 -0.46
N ILE A 130 -5.57 21.09 -0.83
CA ILE A 130 -5.05 20.80 -2.17
C ILE A 130 -6.14 20.99 -3.21
N GLY A 131 -7.31 20.36 -3.04
CA GLY A 131 -8.44 20.49 -3.95
C GLY A 131 -8.87 21.97 -4.11
N GLN A 132 -9.03 22.68 -3.00
CA GLN A 132 -9.41 24.09 -3.02
C GLN A 132 -8.41 25.01 -3.73
N PHE A 133 -7.11 24.71 -3.61
CA PHE A 133 -6.06 25.43 -4.35
C PHE A 133 -6.25 25.34 -5.87
N PHE A 134 -6.65 24.18 -6.40
CA PHE A 134 -6.93 23.99 -7.81
C PHE A 134 -8.32 24.51 -8.21
N ILE A 135 -9.33 24.38 -7.38
CA ILE A 135 -10.71 24.82 -7.71
C ILE A 135 -10.82 26.35 -7.76
N SER A 136 -10.33 27.04 -6.76
CA SER A 136 -10.56 28.49 -6.57
C SER A 136 -9.28 29.29 -6.31
N GLY A 137 -8.14 28.63 -6.06
CA GLY A 137 -6.85 29.26 -5.79
C GLY A 137 -6.02 29.50 -7.05
N LYS A 138 -4.73 29.82 -6.84
CA LYS A 138 -3.76 30.04 -7.92
C LYS A 138 -3.51 28.81 -8.80
N GLY A 139 -3.86 27.62 -8.30
CA GLY A 139 -3.77 26.38 -9.06
C GLY A 139 -4.72 26.27 -10.24
N LYS A 140 -5.75 27.14 -10.32
CA LYS A 140 -6.72 27.16 -11.42
C LYS A 140 -6.06 27.36 -12.79
N ASP A 141 -4.96 28.09 -12.86
CA ASP A 141 -4.27 28.39 -14.11
C ASP A 141 -3.61 27.13 -14.72
N PHE A 142 -3.30 26.11 -13.93
CA PHE A 142 -2.74 24.84 -14.40
C PHE A 142 -3.73 24.04 -15.27
N SER A 143 -5.02 24.34 -15.21
CA SER A 143 -6.04 23.71 -16.06
C SER A 143 -5.73 23.80 -17.55
N ARG A 144 -4.96 24.81 -17.98
CA ARG A 144 -4.57 25.02 -19.38
C ARG A 144 -3.50 24.02 -19.85
N ASN A 145 -2.68 23.49 -18.93
CA ASN A 145 -1.53 22.63 -19.22
C ASN A 145 -1.80 21.15 -18.91
N LEU A 146 -2.99 20.83 -18.40
CA LEU A 146 -3.40 19.50 -17.97
C LEU A 146 -4.59 19.02 -18.79
N THR A 147 -4.71 17.71 -18.97
CA THR A 147 -5.94 17.12 -19.48
C THR A 147 -7.07 17.34 -18.47
N LYS A 148 -8.33 17.34 -18.93
CA LYS A 148 -9.50 17.51 -18.08
C LYS A 148 -9.50 16.51 -16.91
N LYS A 149 -9.12 15.25 -17.17
CA LYS A 149 -9.03 14.20 -16.14
C LYS A 149 -7.94 14.50 -15.12
N GLN A 150 -6.72 14.85 -15.57
CA GLN A 150 -5.62 15.18 -14.65
C GLN A 150 -5.95 16.38 -13.76
N TYR A 151 -6.63 17.39 -14.31
CA TYR A 151 -7.05 18.54 -13.53
C TYR A 151 -8.13 18.17 -12.51
N GLN A 152 -9.10 17.33 -12.89
CA GLN A 152 -10.12 16.84 -11.97
C GLN A 152 -9.52 16.02 -10.83
N ASP A 153 -8.54 15.14 -11.12
CA ASP A 153 -7.83 14.35 -10.10
C ASP A 153 -7.09 15.24 -9.06
N LEU A 154 -6.68 16.44 -9.45
CA LEU A 154 -6.08 17.42 -8.54
C LEU A 154 -7.14 18.19 -7.73
N CYS A 155 -8.29 18.48 -8.32
CA CYS A 155 -9.43 19.13 -7.63
C CYS A 155 -10.05 18.21 -6.58
N ASP A 156 -10.13 16.91 -6.89
CA ASP A 156 -10.71 15.86 -6.04
C ASP A 156 -9.58 14.99 -5.43
N PHE A 157 -8.50 15.64 -4.97
CA PHE A 157 -7.35 14.91 -4.42
C PHE A 157 -7.77 14.05 -3.23
N GLU A 158 -7.40 12.75 -3.29
CA GLU A 158 -7.73 11.74 -2.29
C GLU A 158 -6.50 10.88 -1.98
N GLY A 159 -6.18 10.74 -0.69
CA GLY A 159 -4.95 10.10 -0.21
C GLY A 159 -4.83 8.63 -0.57
N ASN A 160 -5.92 7.85 -0.47
CA ASN A 160 -5.90 6.42 -0.81
C ASN A 160 -5.70 6.19 -2.30
N ALA A 161 -6.36 7.00 -3.15
CA ALA A 161 -6.17 6.96 -4.60
C ALA A 161 -4.73 7.32 -4.99
N ASN A 162 -4.15 8.32 -4.33
CA ASN A 162 -2.75 8.69 -4.50
C ASN A 162 -1.81 7.56 -4.03
N GLY A 163 -2.13 6.91 -2.91
CA GLY A 163 -1.40 5.74 -2.41
C GLY A 163 -1.40 4.60 -3.42
N PHE A 164 -2.55 4.29 -3.98
CA PHE A 164 -2.68 3.30 -5.05
C PHE A 164 -1.82 3.66 -6.27
N LYS A 165 -1.86 4.91 -6.71
CA LYS A 165 -1.04 5.41 -7.81
C LYS A 165 0.46 5.26 -7.52
N ILE A 166 0.92 5.66 -6.32
CA ILE A 166 2.32 5.51 -5.89
C ILE A 166 2.77 4.05 -5.98
N LEU A 167 1.94 3.12 -5.53
CA LEU A 167 2.27 1.71 -5.46
C LEU A 167 2.22 0.99 -6.82
N THR A 168 1.47 1.53 -7.79
CA THR A 168 1.26 0.90 -9.10
C THR A 168 1.95 1.63 -10.25
N GLN A 169 2.45 2.86 -10.03
CA GLN A 169 3.03 3.67 -11.09
C GLN A 169 4.45 3.20 -11.46
N SER A 170 4.67 3.00 -12.75
CA SER A 170 5.99 2.76 -13.33
C SER A 170 6.84 4.04 -13.32
N ARG A 171 8.08 3.98 -12.85
CA ARG A 171 9.02 5.12 -12.83
C ARG A 171 10.16 4.85 -13.79
N ILE A 172 10.27 5.67 -14.82
CA ILE A 172 11.36 5.62 -15.80
C ILE A 172 12.72 5.83 -15.09
N GLY A 173 13.68 4.94 -15.32
CA GLY A 173 15.05 5.06 -14.79
C GLY A 173 15.29 4.42 -13.42
N ARG A 174 14.32 3.74 -12.83
CA ARG A 174 14.47 2.95 -11.61
C ARG A 174 14.09 1.47 -11.82
N GLU A 175 14.45 0.93 -12.97
CA GLU A 175 14.27 -0.49 -13.27
C GLU A 175 14.99 -1.35 -12.22
N GLY A 176 14.23 -2.09 -11.45
CA GLY A 176 14.74 -3.01 -10.41
C GLY A 176 14.52 -2.60 -8.95
N TRP A 177 14.22 -1.33 -8.65
CA TRP A 177 14.00 -0.82 -7.29
C TRP A 177 12.61 -0.23 -7.06
N CYS A 178 11.73 -0.36 -8.02
CA CYS A 178 10.40 0.21 -7.94
C CYS A 178 9.43 -0.67 -7.16
N ILE A 179 8.52 0.00 -6.46
CA ILE A 179 7.27 -0.55 -5.95
C ILE A 179 6.42 -1.13 -7.11
N GLU A 180 6.81 -0.88 -8.34
CA GLU A 180 6.14 -1.08 -9.62
C GLU A 180 5.52 -2.45 -9.91
N LYS A 181 5.94 -3.49 -9.23
CA LYS A 181 5.44 -4.85 -9.50
C LYS A 181 4.79 -5.49 -8.27
N GLN A 182 4.10 -4.68 -7.47
CA GLN A 182 3.69 -5.09 -6.12
C GLN A 182 2.19 -5.35 -5.94
N THR A 183 1.53 -5.92 -6.90
CA THR A 183 0.07 -6.04 -6.84
C THR A 183 -0.44 -7.28 -6.10
N CYS A 184 0.40 -8.17 -5.61
CA CYS A 184 -0.12 -9.34 -4.89
C CYS A 184 -0.82 -8.98 -3.56
N CYS A 185 -0.30 -8.01 -2.80
CA CYS A 185 -0.96 -7.55 -1.57
C CYS A 185 -2.18 -6.65 -1.82
N TRP A 186 -2.29 -6.03 -3.01
CA TRP A 186 -3.33 -5.07 -3.35
C TRP A 186 -4.58 -5.68 -3.96
N THR A 187 -4.54 -6.91 -4.41
CA THR A 187 -5.75 -7.60 -4.85
C THR A 187 -6.79 -7.71 -3.72
N VAL A 188 -6.33 -7.66 -2.47
CA VAL A 188 -7.19 -7.63 -1.30
C VAL A 188 -7.83 -6.25 -1.09
N TYR A 189 -7.12 -5.16 -1.42
CA TYR A 189 -7.60 -3.78 -1.19
C TYR A 189 -8.57 -3.31 -2.28
N SER A 190 -8.32 -3.65 -3.56
CA SER A 190 -9.15 -3.21 -4.68
C SER A 190 -10.53 -3.88 -4.75
N ASN A 191 -10.76 -4.96 -4.00
CA ASN A 191 -12.06 -5.64 -3.93
C ASN A 191 -12.97 -5.12 -2.81
N TYR A 192 -12.53 -4.13 -2.02
CA TYR A 192 -13.33 -3.57 -0.92
C TYR A 192 -14.22 -2.40 -1.38
N ASP A 193 -13.95 -1.81 -2.56
CA ASP A 193 -14.68 -0.66 -3.13
C ASP A 193 -15.59 -1.04 -4.32
N ARG A 194 -16.13 -2.28 -4.32
CA ARG A 194 -17.18 -2.69 -5.26
C ARG A 194 -18.42 -3.21 -4.55
#